data_4fbfa74faf27634a969e4e6ae2bac78c
#
_entry.id   4fbfa74faf27634a969e4e6ae2bac78c
#
_cell.length_a   1.000
_cell.length_b   1.000
_cell.length_c   1.000
_cell.angle_alpha   90.00
_cell.angle_beta   90.00
_cell.angle_gamma   90.00
#
_symmetry.space_group_name_H-M   'P 1'
#
loop_
_entity.id
_entity.type
_entity.pdbx_description
1 polymer ?
#
loop_
_entity_poly.entity_id
_entity_poly.type
_entity_poly.pdbx_seq_one_letter_code
_entity_poly.pdbx_strand_id
1 'polypeptide(L)'
;MDATRPSRGLVVDHRYPVVIALRSAIESNLRAFQRIPSPAAQMPAAVALVLVEGAGEPCVPIFQRTARMRRHSGQMALPGGRTHEGESAEEAAIRELHEELGLVVHLDDVLGRLDDFDTRSGFTITPVVIWSGAPADRLKPSNAEVEQLFVVPVSVLRRAVAAATPGPSDEFSLELPWVEVFAPTAAMLYQFSEVALDGRTVRVADFYQPPWTHR
;
A
#
# COMPACT_ATOMS: atom_id res chain seq x y z
N MET A 1 -3.87 -18.77 -56.03
CA MET A 1 -2.99 -19.12 -54.89
C MET A 1 -3.55 -18.32 -53.70
N ASP A 2 -4.31 -19.03 -52.92
CA ASP A 2 -5.07 -18.48 -51.78
C ASP A 2 -4.18 -18.52 -50.52
N ALA A 3 -3.87 -17.33 -49.99
CA ALA A 3 -3.06 -17.20 -48.78
C ALA A 3 -4.00 -17.07 -47.58
N THR A 4 -4.35 -18.21 -47.01
CA THR A 4 -5.10 -18.31 -45.76
C THR A 4 -4.35 -17.62 -44.60
N ARG A 5 -4.84 -16.47 -44.13
CA ARG A 5 -4.39 -15.85 -42.89
C ARG A 5 -4.79 -16.74 -41.70
N PRO A 6 -3.87 -17.07 -40.78
CA PRO A 6 -4.25 -17.74 -39.55
C PRO A 6 -5.11 -16.82 -38.71
N SER A 7 -6.30 -17.27 -38.32
CA SER A 7 -7.16 -16.63 -37.33
C SER A 7 -6.39 -16.48 -36.03
N ARG A 8 -6.19 -15.24 -35.55
CA ARG A 8 -5.72 -14.97 -34.20
C ARG A 8 -6.78 -15.51 -33.23
N GLY A 9 -6.51 -16.67 -32.67
CA GLY A 9 -7.31 -17.19 -31.55
C GLY A 9 -7.36 -16.16 -30.44
N LEU A 10 -8.56 -15.85 -29.99
CA LEU A 10 -8.79 -15.02 -28.81
C LEU A 10 -8.15 -15.76 -27.62
N VAL A 11 -7.00 -15.30 -27.15
CA VAL A 11 -6.43 -15.76 -25.88
C VAL A 11 -7.30 -15.16 -24.80
N VAL A 12 -8.25 -15.95 -24.29
CA VAL A 12 -9.03 -15.57 -23.10
C VAL A 12 -8.06 -15.60 -21.93
N ASP A 13 -7.64 -14.42 -21.46
CA ASP A 13 -6.81 -14.31 -20.26
C ASP A 13 -7.68 -14.68 -19.04
N HIS A 14 -7.54 -15.90 -18.56
CA HIS A 14 -8.29 -16.42 -17.41
C HIS A 14 -8.01 -15.67 -16.09
N ARG A 15 -7.05 -14.73 -16.06
CA ARG A 15 -6.74 -13.88 -14.90
C ARG A 15 -7.75 -12.76 -14.71
N TYR A 16 -8.39 -12.30 -15.77
CA TYR A 16 -9.35 -11.18 -15.76
C TYR A 16 -10.49 -11.36 -14.74
N PRO A 17 -11.17 -12.51 -14.64
CA PRO A 17 -12.24 -12.71 -13.67
C PRO A 17 -11.77 -12.63 -12.21
N VAL A 18 -10.58 -13.15 -11.90
CA VAL A 18 -10.02 -13.18 -10.53
C VAL A 18 -9.61 -11.77 -10.08
N VAL A 19 -9.03 -10.99 -10.97
CA VAL A 19 -8.61 -9.60 -10.71
C VAL A 19 -9.83 -8.71 -10.46
N ILE A 20 -10.87 -8.82 -11.30
CA ILE A 20 -12.13 -8.08 -11.13
C ILE A 20 -12.81 -8.48 -9.81
N ALA A 21 -12.86 -9.77 -9.49
CA ALA A 21 -13.46 -10.26 -8.26
C ALA A 21 -12.73 -9.71 -7.02
N LEU A 22 -11.40 -9.65 -7.05
CA LEU A 22 -10.61 -9.10 -5.95
C LEU A 22 -10.87 -7.59 -5.76
N ARG A 23 -10.87 -6.81 -6.85
CA ARG A 23 -11.20 -5.38 -6.80
C ARG A 23 -12.57 -5.15 -6.15
N SER A 24 -13.59 -5.84 -6.65
CA SER A 24 -14.96 -5.71 -6.13
C SER A 24 -15.08 -6.15 -4.67
N ALA A 25 -14.33 -7.19 -4.26
CA ALA A 25 -14.27 -7.61 -2.86
C ALA A 25 -13.64 -6.54 -1.97
N ILE A 26 -12.52 -5.93 -2.38
CA ILE A 26 -11.86 -4.85 -1.66
C ILE A 26 -12.79 -3.64 -1.52
N GLU A 27 -13.45 -3.22 -2.60
CA GLU A 27 -14.43 -2.12 -2.57
C GLU A 27 -15.56 -2.40 -1.58
N SER A 28 -16.11 -3.61 -1.60
CA SER A 28 -17.17 -4.03 -0.69
C SER A 28 -16.72 -4.03 0.77
N ASN A 29 -15.52 -4.58 1.04
CA ASN A 29 -14.96 -4.66 2.38
C ASN A 29 -14.68 -3.26 2.95
N LEU A 30 -14.06 -2.36 2.16
CA LEU A 30 -13.78 -0.99 2.57
C LEU A 30 -15.06 -0.17 2.79
N ARG A 31 -16.11 -0.40 1.98
CA ARG A 31 -17.41 0.25 2.16
C ARG A 31 -18.11 -0.22 3.45
N ALA A 32 -17.94 -1.49 3.83
CA ALA A 32 -18.48 -2.04 5.07
C ALA A 32 -17.66 -1.64 6.30
N PHE A 33 -16.39 -1.31 6.11
CA PHE A 33 -15.48 -0.95 7.20
C PHE A 33 -15.78 0.45 7.73
N GLN A 34 -16.11 0.53 9.03
CA GLN A 34 -16.29 1.80 9.71
C GLN A 34 -14.92 2.36 10.13
N ARG A 35 -14.34 3.17 9.25
CA ARG A 35 -13.08 3.85 9.52
C ARG A 35 -13.18 4.71 10.78
N ILE A 36 -12.13 4.69 11.59
CA ILE A 36 -11.97 5.58 12.75
C ILE A 36 -10.89 6.62 12.41
N PRO A 37 -11.27 7.91 12.26
CA PRO A 37 -10.29 8.98 12.14
C PRO A 37 -9.58 9.21 13.47
N SER A 38 -8.30 9.59 13.43
CA SER A 38 -7.61 9.99 14.65
C SER A 38 -8.19 11.28 15.23
N PRO A 39 -8.43 11.34 16.54
CA PRO A 39 -8.77 12.58 17.23
C PRO A 39 -7.54 13.49 17.47
N ALA A 40 -6.34 13.00 17.23
CA ALA A 40 -5.11 13.73 17.49
C ALA A 40 -4.91 14.87 16.46
N ALA A 41 -4.60 16.05 16.95
CA ALA A 41 -4.27 17.21 16.10
C ALA A 41 -2.77 17.18 15.73
N GLN A 42 -2.33 16.13 15.03
CA GLN A 42 -0.95 16.00 14.55
C GLN A 42 -0.83 16.52 13.10
N MET A 43 0.41 16.50 12.58
CA MET A 43 0.66 16.86 11.18
C MET A 43 0.01 15.83 10.24
N PRO A 44 -0.94 16.23 9.39
CA PRO A 44 -1.59 15.27 8.51
C PRO A 44 -0.65 14.79 7.41
N ALA A 45 -0.73 13.51 7.13
CA ALA A 45 0.00 12.83 6.05
C ALA A 45 -0.88 11.74 5.43
N ALA A 46 -0.56 11.32 4.22
CA ALA A 46 -1.25 10.22 3.57
C ALA A 46 -0.25 9.26 2.92
N VAL A 47 -0.63 7.99 2.82
CA VAL A 47 0.15 6.98 2.10
C VAL A 47 -0.74 6.21 1.13
N ALA A 48 -0.17 5.79 0.00
CA ALA A 48 -0.85 5.01 -1.01
C ALA A 48 -0.60 3.50 -0.79
N LEU A 49 -1.67 2.76 -0.48
CA LEU A 49 -1.73 1.31 -0.58
C LEU A 49 -2.24 0.97 -1.98
N VAL A 50 -1.36 1.11 -2.97
CA VAL A 50 -1.74 0.92 -4.37
C VAL A 50 -1.59 -0.53 -4.79
N LEU A 51 -2.58 -1.05 -5.53
CA LEU A 51 -2.52 -2.35 -6.17
C LEU A 51 -2.13 -2.19 -7.64
N VAL A 52 -1.04 -2.83 -8.02
CA VAL A 52 -0.53 -2.93 -9.39
C VAL A 52 -0.60 -4.37 -9.89
N GLU A 53 -0.58 -4.58 -11.20
CA GLU A 53 -0.56 -5.90 -11.79
C GLU A 53 0.86 -6.48 -11.77
N GLY A 54 1.07 -7.58 -11.03
CA GLY A 54 2.32 -8.34 -11.00
C GLY A 54 2.30 -9.53 -11.95
N ALA A 55 3.31 -10.39 -11.84
CA ALA A 55 3.45 -11.62 -12.64
C ALA A 55 2.44 -12.69 -12.21
N GLY A 56 1.14 -12.46 -12.45
CA GLY A 56 0.07 -13.43 -12.23
C GLY A 56 -0.90 -13.09 -11.11
N GLU A 57 -0.62 -12.13 -10.27
CA GLU A 57 -1.50 -11.64 -9.21
C GLU A 57 -1.26 -10.15 -8.92
N PRO A 58 -2.23 -9.45 -8.28
CA PRO A 58 -2.03 -8.09 -7.81
C PRO A 58 -0.94 -8.02 -6.74
N CYS A 59 -0.18 -6.92 -6.77
CA CYS A 59 0.93 -6.66 -5.87
C CYS A 59 0.81 -5.28 -5.24
N VAL A 60 1.41 -5.12 -4.06
CA VAL A 60 1.56 -3.84 -3.36
C VAL A 60 3.04 -3.42 -3.43
N PRO A 61 3.39 -2.29 -4.06
CA PRO A 61 4.74 -1.76 -4.01
C PRO A 61 5.02 -1.14 -2.64
N ILE A 62 6.17 -1.50 -2.08
CA ILE A 62 6.80 -0.86 -0.93
C ILE A 62 8.24 -0.57 -1.30
N PHE A 63 8.88 0.38 -0.63
CA PHE A 63 10.26 0.69 -0.96
C PHE A 63 11.10 1.01 0.27
N GLN A 64 12.39 0.85 0.13
CA GLN A 64 13.37 1.31 1.12
C GLN A 64 13.73 2.77 0.79
N ARG A 65 13.62 3.64 1.80
CA ARG A 65 14.00 5.06 1.68
C ARG A 65 15.51 5.21 1.59
N THR A 66 15.98 6.13 0.75
CA THR A 66 17.42 6.36 0.60
C THR A 66 18.11 6.79 1.89
N ALA A 67 19.35 6.36 2.09
CA ALA A 67 20.18 6.76 3.23
C ALA A 67 20.48 8.27 3.28
N ARG A 68 20.22 9.01 2.18
CA ARG A 68 20.45 10.46 2.09
C ARG A 68 19.34 11.29 2.72
N MET A 69 18.20 10.68 3.04
CA MET A 69 17.11 11.39 3.69
C MET A 69 17.47 11.70 5.15
N ARG A 70 17.12 12.92 5.59
CA ARG A 70 17.43 13.38 6.97
C ARG A 70 16.64 12.68 8.05
N ARG A 71 15.54 12.04 7.70
CA ARG A 71 14.64 11.29 8.60
C ARG A 71 14.21 9.99 7.94
N HIS A 72 14.01 8.95 8.75
CA HIS A 72 13.51 7.64 8.29
C HIS A 72 14.40 6.97 7.22
N SER A 73 15.70 7.29 7.24
CA SER A 73 16.71 6.72 6.34
C SER A 73 16.74 5.19 6.44
N GLY A 74 16.72 4.51 5.30
CA GLY A 74 16.80 3.06 5.22
C GLY A 74 15.55 2.30 5.67
N GLN A 75 14.48 3.00 6.08
CA GLN A 75 13.23 2.36 6.50
C GLN A 75 12.37 1.94 5.30
N MET A 76 11.60 0.88 5.52
CA MET A 76 10.59 0.47 4.56
C MET A 76 9.36 1.38 4.65
N ALA A 77 8.86 1.81 3.49
CA ALA A 77 7.77 2.74 3.38
C ALA A 77 6.78 2.36 2.28
N LEU A 78 5.54 2.82 2.46
CA LEU A 78 4.57 3.01 1.39
C LEU A 78 4.80 4.37 0.75
N PRO A 79 4.46 4.58 -0.53
CA PRO A 79 4.45 5.91 -1.13
C PRO A 79 3.60 6.87 -0.31
N GLY A 80 4.16 8.02 0.07
CA GLY A 80 3.40 8.94 0.89
C GLY A 80 4.21 10.05 1.54
N GLY A 81 3.48 11.08 1.97
CA GLY A 81 4.04 12.26 2.59
C GLY A 81 2.99 13.15 3.25
N ARG A 82 3.39 14.38 3.55
CA ARG A 82 2.50 15.36 4.19
C ARG A 82 1.41 15.83 3.23
N THR A 83 0.22 16.05 3.74
CA THR A 83 -0.80 16.77 2.99
C THR A 83 -0.45 18.26 2.93
N HIS A 84 -0.70 18.89 1.79
CA HIS A 84 -0.60 20.34 1.62
C HIS A 84 -1.88 21.03 2.13
N GLU A 85 -1.82 22.34 2.29
CA GLU A 85 -2.99 23.12 2.68
C GLU A 85 -4.11 22.99 1.63
N GLY A 86 -5.29 22.57 2.06
CA GLY A 86 -6.44 22.35 1.19
C GLY A 86 -6.45 21.02 0.44
N GLU A 87 -5.39 20.20 0.57
CA GLU A 87 -5.28 18.89 -0.08
C GLU A 87 -5.96 17.80 0.77
N SER A 88 -6.78 16.96 0.14
CA SER A 88 -7.33 15.75 0.78
C SER A 88 -6.27 14.67 0.94
N ALA A 89 -6.53 13.68 1.79
CA ALA A 89 -5.64 12.53 1.94
C ALA A 89 -5.49 11.72 0.64
N GLU A 90 -6.56 11.62 -0.14
CA GLU A 90 -6.57 10.96 -1.45
C GLU A 90 -5.66 11.68 -2.45
N GLU A 91 -5.78 13.01 -2.55
CA GLU A 91 -4.95 13.83 -3.44
C GLU A 91 -3.48 13.75 -3.04
N ALA A 92 -3.16 13.84 -1.75
CA ALA A 92 -1.80 13.69 -1.24
C ALA A 92 -1.21 12.32 -1.58
N ALA A 93 -1.95 11.24 -1.33
CA ALA A 93 -1.49 9.88 -1.64
C ALA A 93 -1.24 9.69 -3.15
N ILE A 94 -2.10 10.25 -4.01
CA ILE A 94 -1.94 10.20 -5.47
C ILE A 94 -0.71 11.01 -5.93
N ARG A 95 -0.52 12.20 -5.39
CA ARG A 95 0.63 13.06 -5.70
C ARG A 95 1.94 12.39 -5.32
N GLU A 96 2.04 11.91 -4.07
CA GLU A 96 3.25 11.24 -3.56
C GLU A 96 3.54 9.94 -4.34
N LEU A 97 2.51 9.16 -4.68
CA LEU A 97 2.65 7.97 -5.51
C LEU A 97 3.27 8.32 -6.88
N HIS A 98 2.85 9.44 -7.47
CA HIS A 98 3.44 9.91 -8.72
C HIS A 98 4.88 10.41 -8.52
N GLU A 99 5.16 11.19 -7.48
CA GLU A 99 6.48 11.75 -7.21
C GLU A 99 7.51 10.67 -6.89
N GLU A 100 7.16 9.68 -6.07
CA GLU A 100 8.08 8.64 -5.59
C GLU A 100 8.19 7.43 -6.54
N LEU A 101 7.09 7.01 -7.19
CA LEU A 101 7.06 5.82 -8.06
C LEU A 101 6.66 6.09 -9.51
N GLY A 102 6.43 7.33 -9.91
CA GLY A 102 6.10 7.72 -11.29
C GLY A 102 4.78 7.15 -11.80
N LEU A 103 3.92 6.63 -10.92
CA LEU A 103 2.65 6.03 -11.30
C LEU A 103 1.53 7.08 -11.33
N VAL A 104 0.86 7.20 -12.47
CA VAL A 104 -0.28 8.11 -12.63
C VAL A 104 -1.56 7.35 -12.36
N VAL A 105 -2.33 7.83 -11.40
CA VAL A 105 -3.67 7.35 -11.03
C VAL A 105 -4.61 8.55 -10.81
N HIS A 106 -5.91 8.30 -10.74
CA HIS A 106 -6.94 9.32 -10.58
C HIS A 106 -7.78 9.07 -9.33
N LEU A 107 -8.57 10.04 -8.91
CA LEU A 107 -9.46 9.89 -7.75
C LEU A 107 -10.47 8.74 -7.93
N ASP A 108 -10.87 8.44 -9.17
CA ASP A 108 -11.76 7.32 -9.48
C ASP A 108 -11.11 5.93 -9.27
N ASP A 109 -9.78 5.89 -9.13
CA ASP A 109 -9.02 4.68 -8.81
C ASP A 109 -8.95 4.41 -7.30
N VAL A 110 -9.38 5.38 -6.48
CA VAL A 110 -9.42 5.24 -5.01
C VAL A 110 -10.59 4.36 -4.61
N LEU A 111 -10.30 3.27 -3.89
CA LEU A 111 -11.30 2.33 -3.39
C LEU A 111 -11.81 2.72 -1.99
N GLY A 112 -11.02 3.42 -1.20
CA GLY A 112 -11.37 3.86 0.14
C GLY A 112 -10.16 4.13 1.02
N ARG A 113 -10.43 4.29 2.32
CA ARG A 113 -9.40 4.58 3.36
C ARG A 113 -9.49 3.57 4.50
N LEU A 114 -8.36 3.34 5.16
CA LEU A 114 -8.28 2.64 6.43
C LEU A 114 -8.25 3.62 7.61
N ASP A 115 -8.08 3.11 8.83
CA ASP A 115 -7.96 3.97 10.02
C ASP A 115 -6.73 4.86 9.92
N ASP A 116 -6.82 6.03 10.53
CA ASP A 116 -5.65 6.87 10.72
C ASP A 116 -4.68 6.21 11.70
N PHE A 117 -3.40 6.40 11.45
CA PHE A 117 -2.33 5.89 12.28
C PHE A 117 -1.48 7.06 12.80
N ASP A 118 -1.49 7.24 14.12
CA ASP A 118 -0.69 8.27 14.77
C ASP A 118 0.74 7.78 15.00
N THR A 119 1.70 8.52 14.44
CA THR A 119 3.11 8.20 14.61
C THR A 119 3.73 8.92 15.79
N ARG A 120 4.71 8.30 16.44
CA ARG A 120 5.52 8.95 17.47
C ARG A 120 6.32 10.14 16.96
N SER A 121 6.53 10.23 15.65
CA SER A 121 7.18 11.37 14.99
C SER A 121 6.25 12.59 14.80
N GLY A 122 5.01 12.50 15.26
CA GLY A 122 4.06 13.61 15.26
C GLY A 122 3.22 13.73 13.98
N PHE A 123 3.04 12.64 13.24
CA PHE A 123 2.16 12.60 12.06
C PHE A 123 0.93 11.76 12.35
N THR A 124 -0.20 12.19 11.80
CA THR A 124 -1.39 11.36 11.60
C THR A 124 -1.40 10.92 10.14
N ILE A 125 -1.18 9.63 9.90
CA ILE A 125 -1.12 9.07 8.55
C ILE A 125 -2.47 8.45 8.19
N THR A 126 -3.06 8.88 7.06
CA THR A 126 -4.24 8.25 6.47
C THR A 126 -3.83 7.30 5.36
N PRO A 127 -4.01 5.96 5.50
CA PRO A 127 -3.78 5.01 4.42
C PRO A 127 -4.93 5.05 3.40
N VAL A 128 -4.59 5.29 2.14
CA VAL A 128 -5.52 5.36 1.00
C VAL A 128 -5.32 4.14 0.12
N VAL A 129 -6.37 3.35 -0.07
CA VAL A 129 -6.34 2.15 -0.91
C VAL A 129 -6.70 2.52 -2.33
N ILE A 130 -5.80 2.22 -3.28
CA ILE A 130 -5.89 2.61 -4.68
C ILE A 130 -5.78 1.38 -5.58
N TRP A 131 -6.61 1.28 -6.59
CA TRP A 131 -6.51 0.24 -7.61
C TRP A 131 -6.02 0.83 -8.94
N SER A 132 -4.74 0.76 -9.18
CA SER A 132 -4.18 1.24 -10.45
C SER A 132 -4.46 0.28 -11.61
N GLY A 133 -4.38 -1.03 -11.38
CA GLY A 133 -4.43 -2.03 -12.46
C GLY A 133 -3.29 -1.90 -13.48
N ALA A 134 -2.39 -0.94 -13.33
CA ALA A 134 -1.24 -0.79 -14.20
C ALA A 134 -0.22 -1.91 -13.93
N PRO A 135 0.49 -2.41 -14.96
CA PRO A 135 1.58 -3.36 -14.78
C PRO A 135 2.69 -2.78 -13.88
N ALA A 136 3.26 -3.63 -13.02
CA ALA A 136 4.33 -3.24 -12.08
C ALA A 136 5.59 -2.72 -12.78
N ASP A 137 5.84 -3.08 -14.03
CA ASP A 137 6.95 -2.57 -14.84
C ASP A 137 6.78 -1.10 -15.26
N ARG A 138 5.59 -0.52 -15.03
CA ARG A 138 5.34 0.92 -15.22
C ARG A 138 5.83 1.77 -14.05
N LEU A 139 6.14 1.17 -12.92
CA LEU A 139 6.71 1.87 -11.78
C LEU A 139 8.09 2.42 -12.13
N LYS A 140 8.29 3.70 -11.82
CA LYS A 140 9.54 4.44 -12.07
C LYS A 140 10.01 5.09 -10.76
N PRO A 141 10.74 4.33 -9.92
CA PRO A 141 11.18 4.83 -8.63
C PRO A 141 12.04 6.09 -8.78
N SER A 142 11.79 7.09 -7.93
CA SER A 142 12.60 8.29 -7.83
C SER A 142 13.96 7.95 -7.20
N ASN A 143 15.06 8.15 -7.92
CA ASN A 143 16.41 7.89 -7.40
C ASN A 143 16.79 8.81 -6.23
N ALA A 144 16.03 9.89 -6.01
CA ALA A 144 16.28 10.81 -4.91
C ALA A 144 15.74 10.25 -3.57
N GLU A 145 14.68 9.46 -3.60
CA GLU A 145 13.94 9.03 -2.41
C GLU A 145 13.88 7.51 -2.23
N VAL A 146 13.95 6.75 -3.32
CA VAL A 146 13.81 5.30 -3.34
C VAL A 146 15.18 4.64 -3.56
N GLU A 147 15.67 3.91 -2.56
CA GLU A 147 16.89 3.10 -2.66
C GLU A 147 16.60 1.78 -3.37
N GLN A 148 15.55 1.09 -2.93
CA GLN A 148 15.14 -0.19 -3.47
C GLN A 148 13.60 -0.31 -3.46
N LEU A 149 13.04 -0.76 -4.58
CA LEU A 149 11.61 -1.03 -4.73
C LEU A 149 11.35 -2.54 -4.59
N PHE A 150 10.34 -2.90 -3.81
CA PHE A 150 9.81 -4.25 -3.69
C PHE A 150 8.35 -4.27 -4.15
N VAL A 151 8.04 -5.17 -5.05
CA VAL A 151 6.66 -5.38 -5.54
C VAL A 151 6.13 -6.65 -4.87
N VAL A 152 5.37 -6.48 -3.78
CA VAL A 152 4.96 -7.55 -2.89
C VAL A 152 3.66 -8.17 -3.39
N PRO A 153 3.63 -9.46 -3.81
CA PRO A 153 2.42 -10.15 -4.19
C PRO A 153 1.41 -10.21 -3.02
N VAL A 154 0.12 -10.02 -3.31
CA VAL A 154 -0.93 -10.08 -2.29
C VAL A 154 -0.90 -11.41 -1.52
N SER A 155 -0.60 -12.52 -2.20
CA SER A 155 -0.47 -13.84 -1.56
C SER A 155 0.70 -13.92 -0.56
N VAL A 156 1.81 -13.21 -0.84
CA VAL A 156 2.97 -13.11 0.07
C VAL A 156 2.60 -12.26 1.28
N LEU A 157 1.95 -11.11 1.06
CA LEU A 157 1.49 -10.25 2.14
C LEU A 157 0.53 -10.99 3.09
N ARG A 158 -0.46 -11.69 2.55
CA ARG A 158 -1.41 -12.48 3.35
C ARG A 158 -0.70 -13.55 4.21
N ARG A 159 0.31 -14.22 3.67
CA ARG A 159 1.08 -15.22 4.45
C ARG A 159 1.87 -14.57 5.58
N ALA A 160 2.51 -13.43 5.32
CA ALA A 160 3.24 -12.68 6.34
C ALA A 160 2.29 -12.21 7.46
N VAL A 161 1.13 -11.68 7.10
CA VAL A 161 0.11 -11.24 8.05
C VAL A 161 -0.44 -12.42 8.88
N ALA A 162 -0.71 -13.57 8.24
CA ALA A 162 -1.19 -14.77 8.95
C ALA A 162 -0.17 -15.36 9.92
N ALA A 163 1.12 -15.15 9.69
CA ALA A 163 2.20 -15.58 10.57
C ALA A 163 2.50 -14.57 11.70
N ALA A 164 2.07 -13.31 11.54
CA ALA A 164 2.33 -12.26 12.50
C ALA A 164 1.43 -12.39 13.73
N THR A 165 1.99 -12.11 14.90
CA THR A 165 1.25 -12.09 16.17
C THR A 165 1.29 -10.67 16.73
N PRO A 166 0.27 -9.84 16.47
CA PRO A 166 0.22 -8.49 17.03
C PRO A 166 0.15 -8.53 18.56
N GLY A 167 1.03 -7.80 19.21
CA GLY A 167 1.02 -7.64 20.66
C GLY A 167 1.20 -6.17 21.06
N PRO A 168 0.66 -5.74 22.22
CA PRO A 168 0.69 -4.33 22.62
C PRO A 168 2.07 -3.86 23.11
N SER A 169 3.00 -4.76 23.39
CA SER A 169 4.30 -4.46 23.98
C SER A 169 5.50 -4.86 23.12
N ASP A 170 5.28 -5.61 22.04
CA ASP A 170 6.37 -6.12 21.20
C ASP A 170 6.49 -5.30 19.92
N GLU A 171 7.71 -5.15 19.43
CA GLU A 171 7.96 -4.51 18.14
C GLU A 171 7.19 -5.25 17.06
N PHE A 172 6.21 -4.57 16.45
CA PHE A 172 5.42 -5.17 15.40
C PHE A 172 6.13 -5.04 14.06
N SER A 173 6.40 -6.18 13.44
CA SER A 173 6.94 -6.27 12.10
C SER A 173 6.23 -7.34 11.27
N LEU A 174 6.37 -7.22 9.95
CA LEU A 174 5.99 -8.25 8.98
C LEU A 174 7.24 -8.77 8.31
N GLU A 175 7.49 -10.07 8.43
CA GLU A 175 8.57 -10.76 7.76
C GLU A 175 8.15 -11.10 6.33
N LEU A 176 8.68 -10.37 5.36
CA LEU A 176 8.57 -10.69 3.95
C LEU A 176 9.81 -11.48 3.51
N PRO A 177 9.77 -12.26 2.41
CA PRO A 177 10.90 -13.10 1.99
C PRO A 177 12.21 -12.35 1.75
N TRP A 178 12.15 -11.05 1.51
CA TRP A 178 13.30 -10.23 1.13
C TRP A 178 13.64 -9.12 2.13
N VAL A 179 12.69 -8.80 3.02
CA VAL A 179 12.84 -7.66 3.93
C VAL A 179 11.87 -7.78 5.10
N GLU A 180 12.30 -7.31 6.27
CA GLU A 180 11.44 -7.09 7.42
C GLU A 180 10.91 -5.67 7.42
N VAL A 181 9.59 -5.53 7.59
CA VAL A 181 8.90 -4.24 7.59
C VAL A 181 8.38 -3.97 8.99
N PHE A 182 8.78 -2.86 9.59
CA PHE A 182 8.34 -2.44 10.93
C PHE A 182 7.17 -1.46 10.90
N ALA A 183 6.50 -1.31 12.04
CA ALA A 183 5.49 -0.25 12.20
C ALA A 183 6.15 1.16 12.08
N PRO A 184 5.48 2.15 11.46
CA PRO A 184 4.06 2.19 11.10
C PRO A 184 3.68 1.43 9.82
N THR A 185 4.60 1.22 8.88
CA THR A 185 4.31 0.60 7.58
C THR A 185 3.72 -0.80 7.73
N ALA A 186 4.29 -1.63 8.61
CA ALA A 186 3.78 -2.98 8.88
C ALA A 186 2.34 -2.97 9.41
N ALA A 187 2.01 -2.03 10.30
CA ALA A 187 0.67 -1.91 10.87
C ALA A 187 -0.39 -1.58 9.78
N MET A 188 -0.04 -0.67 8.87
CA MET A 188 -0.93 -0.30 7.76
C MET A 188 -1.10 -1.45 6.75
N LEU A 189 -0.03 -2.18 6.44
CA LEU A 189 -0.07 -3.39 5.59
C LEU A 189 -0.89 -4.51 6.25
N TYR A 190 -0.76 -4.68 7.56
CA TYR A 190 -1.55 -5.64 8.34
C TYR A 190 -3.04 -5.29 8.26
N GLN A 191 -3.42 -4.04 8.57
CA GLN A 191 -4.81 -3.61 8.50
C GLN A 191 -5.36 -3.71 7.07
N PHE A 192 -4.57 -3.38 6.06
CA PHE A 192 -4.94 -3.55 4.66
C PHE A 192 -5.27 -5.01 4.33
N SER A 193 -4.42 -5.94 4.73
CA SER A 193 -4.66 -7.36 4.48
C SER A 193 -5.91 -7.87 5.19
N GLU A 194 -6.05 -7.55 6.47
CA GLU A 194 -7.18 -8.01 7.26
C GLU A 194 -8.51 -7.38 6.82
N VAL A 195 -8.52 -6.06 6.63
CA VAL A 195 -9.74 -5.32 6.32
C VAL A 195 -10.06 -5.37 4.83
N ALA A 196 -9.16 -4.89 3.99
CA ALA A 196 -9.45 -4.72 2.57
C ALA A 196 -9.45 -6.04 1.81
N LEU A 197 -8.48 -6.93 2.06
CA LEU A 197 -8.38 -8.20 1.34
C LEU A 197 -9.31 -9.28 1.91
N ASP A 198 -9.48 -9.36 3.24
CA ASP A 198 -10.14 -10.47 3.91
C ASP A 198 -11.46 -10.11 4.61
N GLY A 199 -11.86 -8.82 4.61
CA GLY A 199 -13.14 -8.35 5.14
C GLY A 199 -13.26 -8.46 6.66
N ARG A 200 -12.13 -8.61 7.38
CA ARG A 200 -12.12 -8.66 8.85
C ARG A 200 -12.05 -7.26 9.44
N THR A 201 -12.56 -7.07 10.63
CA THR A 201 -12.43 -5.79 11.34
C THR A 201 -11.32 -5.87 12.35
N VAL A 202 -10.21 -5.17 12.08
CA VAL A 202 -9.06 -5.04 12.99
C VAL A 202 -8.69 -3.58 13.18
N ARG A 203 -8.09 -3.26 14.34
CA ARG A 203 -7.59 -1.94 14.68
C ARG A 203 -6.10 -2.03 14.95
N VAL A 204 -5.34 -1.00 14.55
CA VAL A 204 -3.88 -1.00 14.62
C VAL A 204 -3.30 0.22 15.37
N ALA A 205 -4.16 1.07 15.90
CA ALA A 205 -3.75 2.29 16.59
C ALA A 205 -2.77 2.05 17.75
N ASP A 206 -2.90 0.91 18.43
CA ASP A 206 -2.07 0.54 19.59
C ASP A 206 -0.82 -0.29 19.23
N PHE A 207 -0.53 -0.48 17.94
CA PHE A 207 0.64 -1.24 17.51
C PHE A 207 1.92 -0.49 17.88
N TYR A 208 2.84 -1.19 18.55
CA TYR A 208 4.08 -0.61 19.02
C TYR A 208 4.98 -0.16 17.87
N GLN A 209 5.44 1.09 17.94
CA GLN A 209 6.37 1.69 16.99
C GLN A 209 7.77 1.69 17.61
N PRO A 210 8.76 0.99 17.00
CA PRO A 210 10.12 0.98 17.54
C PRO A 210 10.71 2.40 17.65
N PRO A 211 11.47 2.74 18.72
CA PRO A 211 11.99 4.10 18.91
C PRO A 211 12.92 4.59 17.80
N TRP A 212 13.59 3.70 17.09
CA TRP A 212 14.46 4.05 15.97
C TRP A 212 13.71 4.43 14.70
N THR A 213 12.41 4.13 14.58
CA THR A 213 11.60 4.50 13.40
C THR A 213 11.25 5.99 13.34
N HIS A 214 11.63 6.81 14.34
CA HIS A 214 11.39 8.26 14.35
C HIS A 214 12.67 9.11 14.31
N ARG A 215 13.83 8.49 14.08
CA ARG A 215 15.12 9.20 13.97
C ARG A 215 15.42 9.61 12.55
#